data_537a8a3e0f9288280ea900f0130cc546
#
_entry.id   537a8a3e0f9288280ea900f0130cc546
#
_cell.length_a   1.000
_cell.length_b   1.000
_cell.length_c   1.000
_cell.angle_alpha   90.00
_cell.angle_beta   90.00
_cell.angle_gamma   90.00
#
_symmetry.space_group_name_H-M   'P 1'
#
loop_
_entity.id
_entity.type
_entity.pdbx_description
1 polymer ?
#
loop_
_entity_poly.entity_id
_entity_poly.type
_entity_poly.pdbx_seq_one_letter_code
_entity_poly.pdbx_strand_id
1 'polypeptide(L)'
;MANAKQRPLEGVRVIEMGQLLAGPFTGTILAYFGAEVIKVEPPGGDPIRGWRLLRNGTSLWYRSLGRNKKSVTLDLKSERGRELAGKLLDTADVVVENFRPGLMEKWGLGPEQMKQRNSGLVYARISGYGQ
;
A
#
# COMPACT_ATOMS: atom_id res chain seq x y z
N MET A 1 12.52 18.20 -28.99
CA MET A 1 12.29 17.83 -27.59
C MET A 1 11.85 16.37 -27.58
N ALA A 2 12.61 15.48 -26.95
CA ALA A 2 12.22 14.08 -26.86
C ALA A 2 10.92 13.99 -26.05
N ASN A 3 9.86 13.47 -26.66
CA ASN A 3 8.61 13.14 -25.97
C ASN A 3 8.98 12.16 -24.86
N ALA A 4 8.93 12.57 -23.60
CA ALA A 4 9.09 11.66 -22.49
C ALA A 4 8.04 10.56 -22.68
N LYS A 5 8.48 9.31 -22.90
CA LYS A 5 7.56 8.19 -23.08
C LYS A 5 6.71 8.09 -21.82
N GLN A 6 5.41 8.29 -21.96
CA GLN A 6 4.43 8.14 -20.91
C GLN A 6 4.55 6.71 -20.35
N ARG A 7 4.63 6.59 -19.02
CA ARG A 7 4.67 5.27 -18.38
C ARG A 7 3.27 4.65 -18.38
N PRO A 8 3.15 3.32 -18.44
CA PRO A 8 1.85 2.65 -18.56
C PRO A 8 0.82 3.01 -17.48
N LEU A 9 1.28 3.24 -16.24
CA LEU A 9 0.43 3.58 -15.09
C LEU A 9 0.66 5.01 -14.58
N GLU A 10 1.17 5.90 -15.44
CA GLU A 10 1.31 7.30 -15.08
C GLU A 10 -0.05 7.93 -14.75
N GLY A 11 -0.16 8.63 -13.62
CA GLY A 11 -1.40 9.21 -13.14
C GLY A 11 -2.23 8.29 -12.22
N VAL A 12 -1.92 7.00 -12.15
CA VAL A 12 -2.57 6.07 -11.23
C VAL A 12 -1.98 6.19 -9.83
N ARG A 13 -2.83 6.40 -8.82
CA ARG A 13 -2.44 6.44 -7.40
C ARG A 13 -2.81 5.15 -6.70
N VAL A 14 -1.82 4.52 -6.09
CA VAL A 14 -1.95 3.27 -5.35
C VAL A 14 -1.68 3.52 -3.87
N ILE A 15 -2.60 3.12 -3.01
CA ILE A 15 -2.36 3.06 -1.56
C ILE A 15 -2.04 1.61 -1.19
N GLU A 16 -0.82 1.39 -0.76
CA GLU A 16 -0.33 0.09 -0.32
C GLU A 16 -0.41 0.01 1.20
N MET A 17 -1.33 -0.80 1.70
CA MET A 17 -1.53 -1.03 3.14
C MET A 17 -0.96 -2.38 3.58
N GLY A 18 -0.44 -3.16 2.65
CA GLY A 18 0.14 -4.46 2.91
C GLY A 18 1.48 -4.42 3.66
N GLN A 19 1.82 -5.54 4.27
CA GLN A 19 3.06 -5.73 5.01
C GLN A 19 3.85 -6.94 4.50
N LEU A 20 5.14 -6.97 4.81
CA LEU A 20 6.09 -8.02 4.46
C LEU A 20 6.29 -8.16 2.94
N LEU A 21 5.65 -9.13 2.29
CA LEU A 21 5.99 -9.51 0.91
C LEU A 21 4.88 -9.25 -0.10
N ALA A 22 3.73 -9.90 0.01
CA ALA A 22 2.75 -9.96 -1.08
C ALA A 22 2.19 -8.60 -1.47
N GLY A 23 1.66 -7.84 -0.53
CA GLY A 23 1.21 -6.45 -0.77
C GLY A 23 2.35 -5.55 -1.24
N PRO A 24 3.49 -5.49 -0.51
CA PRO A 24 4.65 -4.70 -0.92
C PRO A 24 5.22 -5.05 -2.29
N PHE A 25 5.27 -6.32 -2.67
CA PHE A 25 5.73 -6.72 -4.00
C PHE A 25 4.77 -6.23 -5.10
N THR A 26 3.46 -6.38 -4.87
CA THR A 26 2.44 -5.85 -5.80
C THR A 26 2.59 -4.35 -6.01
N GLY A 27 2.73 -3.58 -4.91
CA GLY A 27 2.99 -2.14 -4.99
C GLY A 27 4.29 -1.80 -5.73
N THR A 28 5.35 -2.62 -5.56
CA THR A 28 6.62 -2.43 -6.28
C THR A 28 6.44 -2.58 -7.78
N ILE A 29 5.70 -3.59 -8.24
CA ILE A 29 5.43 -3.80 -9.66
C ILE A 29 4.64 -2.62 -10.23
N LEU A 30 3.58 -2.18 -9.55
CA LEU A 30 2.80 -1.01 -9.99
C LEU A 30 3.67 0.26 -10.07
N ALA A 31 4.56 0.47 -9.09
CA ALA A 31 5.50 1.58 -9.10
C ALA A 31 6.51 1.52 -10.26
N TYR A 32 6.97 0.34 -10.64
CA TYR A 32 7.85 0.18 -11.80
C TYR A 32 7.16 0.57 -13.11
N PHE A 33 5.87 0.32 -13.22
CA PHE A 33 5.07 0.74 -14.37
C PHE A 33 4.62 2.20 -14.32
N GLY A 34 5.01 2.95 -13.29
CA GLY A 34 4.83 4.41 -13.22
C GLY A 34 3.72 4.89 -12.31
N ALA A 35 3.01 4.03 -11.59
CA ALA A 35 2.04 4.44 -10.59
C ALA A 35 2.70 5.22 -9.45
N GLU A 36 1.99 6.19 -8.90
CA GLU A 36 2.34 6.81 -7.61
C GLU A 36 1.92 5.85 -6.49
N VAL A 37 2.89 5.20 -5.85
CA VAL A 37 2.61 4.27 -4.74
C VAL A 37 2.93 4.92 -3.40
N ILE A 38 1.92 4.98 -2.53
CA ILE A 38 2.04 5.46 -1.15
C ILE A 38 1.87 4.26 -0.22
N LYS A 39 2.95 3.88 0.45
CA LYS A 39 2.95 2.80 1.43
C LYS A 39 2.55 3.33 2.80
N VAL A 40 1.49 2.77 3.37
CA VAL A 40 1.07 3.02 4.75
C VAL A 40 1.77 2.01 5.66
N GLU A 41 2.53 2.51 6.62
CA GLU A 41 3.29 1.70 7.57
C GLU A 41 2.80 1.96 9.00
N PRO A 42 2.82 0.94 9.89
CA PRO A 42 2.56 1.16 11.30
C PRO A 42 3.67 1.98 11.96
N PRO A 43 3.45 2.55 13.15
CA PRO A 43 4.53 3.06 13.99
C PRO A 43 5.64 2.00 14.15
N GLY A 44 6.88 2.39 13.90
CA GLY A 44 8.02 1.47 13.84
C GLY A 44 8.32 0.89 12.45
N GLY A 45 7.43 1.12 11.47
CA GLY A 45 7.61 0.69 10.09
C GLY A 45 7.13 -0.74 9.80
N ASP A 46 7.20 -1.13 8.54
CA ASP A 46 6.89 -2.49 8.10
C ASP A 46 7.89 -3.48 8.73
N PRO A 47 7.44 -4.61 9.29
CA PRO A 47 8.33 -5.65 9.85
C PRO A 47 9.46 -6.08 8.92
N ILE A 48 9.29 -6.02 7.60
CA ILE A 48 10.32 -6.37 6.62
C ILE A 48 11.58 -5.48 6.74
N ARG A 49 11.47 -4.30 7.37
CA ARG A 49 12.62 -3.41 7.60
C ARG A 49 13.69 -4.05 8.46
N GLY A 50 13.32 -5.01 9.33
CA GLY A 50 14.23 -5.78 10.20
C GLY A 50 14.49 -7.21 9.72
N TRP A 51 14.04 -7.60 8.53
CA TRP A 51 14.11 -8.99 8.07
C TRP A 51 15.42 -9.34 7.36
N ARG A 52 15.91 -10.58 7.61
CA ARG A 52 17.03 -11.21 6.91
C ARG A 52 18.34 -10.41 7.05
N LEU A 53 19.02 -10.20 5.94
CA LEU A 53 20.30 -9.53 5.89
C LEU A 53 20.14 -8.00 6.00
N LEU A 54 20.72 -7.44 7.05
CA LEU A 54 20.72 -5.99 7.29
C LEU A 54 22.03 -5.38 6.81
N ARG A 55 21.94 -4.22 6.16
CA ARG A 55 23.08 -3.36 5.87
C ARG A 55 22.81 -1.96 6.40
N ASN A 56 23.67 -1.48 7.29
CA ASN A 56 23.46 -0.21 8.00
C ASN A 56 22.08 -0.13 8.66
N GLY A 57 21.68 -1.19 9.39
CA GLY A 57 20.40 -1.25 10.14
C GLY A 57 19.14 -1.43 9.29
N THR A 58 19.26 -1.58 7.97
CA THR A 58 18.09 -1.72 7.07
C THR A 58 18.15 -3.01 6.28
N SER A 59 17.04 -3.73 6.22
CA SER A 59 16.88 -4.94 5.41
C SER A 59 17.14 -4.68 3.92
N LEU A 60 17.93 -5.55 3.29
CA LEU A 60 18.10 -5.52 1.84
C LEU A 60 16.79 -5.82 1.10
N TRP A 61 15.89 -6.60 1.69
CA TRP A 61 14.56 -6.84 1.15
C TRP A 61 13.72 -5.57 1.16
N TYR A 62 13.74 -4.82 2.25
CA TYR A 62 13.03 -3.54 2.30
C TYR A 62 13.57 -2.57 1.24
N ARG A 63 14.90 -2.49 1.07
CA ARG A 63 15.51 -1.64 0.04
C ARG A 63 15.08 -2.02 -1.38
N SER A 64 14.81 -3.29 -1.62
CA SER A 64 14.29 -3.77 -2.90
C SER A 64 12.80 -3.45 -3.08
N LEU A 65 11.98 -3.81 -2.09
CA LEU A 65 10.52 -3.66 -2.15
C LEU A 65 10.02 -2.23 -1.90
N GLY A 66 10.84 -1.38 -1.29
CA GLY A 66 10.51 0.03 -1.03
C GLY A 66 10.78 0.98 -2.19
N ARG A 67 11.37 0.50 -3.29
CA ARG A 67 11.75 1.37 -4.43
C ARG A 67 10.53 2.03 -5.08
N ASN A 68 10.71 3.30 -5.48
CA ASN A 68 9.71 4.14 -6.15
C ASN A 68 8.43 4.37 -5.33
N LYS A 69 8.47 4.15 -4.02
CA LYS A 69 7.33 4.38 -3.13
C LYS A 69 7.57 5.59 -2.24
N LYS A 70 6.49 6.30 -1.96
CA LYS A 70 6.39 7.21 -0.81
C LYS A 70 5.98 6.39 0.41
N SER A 71 6.36 6.81 1.61
CA SER A 71 5.95 6.14 2.84
C SER A 71 5.28 7.15 3.77
N VAL A 72 4.22 6.72 4.43
CA VAL A 72 3.53 7.45 5.48
C VAL A 72 3.28 6.53 6.66
N THR A 73 3.51 7.03 7.88
CA THR A 73 3.25 6.27 9.09
C THR A 73 1.88 6.59 9.65
N LEU A 74 1.02 5.58 9.79
CA LEU A 74 -0.30 5.69 10.41
C LEU A 74 -0.53 4.53 11.38
N ASP A 75 -0.97 4.86 12.59
CA ASP A 75 -1.42 3.83 13.55
C ASP A 75 -2.88 3.46 13.28
N LEU A 76 -3.09 2.40 12.50
CA LEU A 76 -4.43 1.89 12.17
C LEU A 76 -5.16 1.25 13.37
N LYS A 77 -4.50 1.07 14.51
CA LYS A 77 -5.16 0.67 15.76
C LYS A 77 -5.88 1.84 16.40
N SER A 78 -5.43 3.06 16.16
CA SER A 78 -6.08 4.29 16.64
C SER A 78 -7.23 4.71 15.73
N GLU A 79 -8.25 5.35 16.29
CA GLU A 79 -9.36 5.92 15.53
C GLU A 79 -8.87 7.00 14.56
N ARG A 80 -8.00 7.89 15.03
CA ARG A 80 -7.42 8.96 14.21
C ARG A 80 -6.61 8.42 13.04
N GLY A 81 -5.84 7.35 13.25
CA GLY A 81 -5.08 6.71 12.16
C GLY A 81 -5.99 6.12 11.09
N ARG A 82 -7.11 5.50 11.48
CA ARG A 82 -8.11 4.98 10.54
C ARG A 82 -8.82 6.09 9.77
N GLU A 83 -9.19 7.18 10.44
CA GLU A 83 -9.77 8.36 9.79
C GLU A 83 -8.84 8.91 8.69
N LEU A 84 -7.56 9.09 9.03
CA LEU A 84 -6.56 9.58 8.08
C LEU A 84 -6.31 8.59 6.93
N ALA A 85 -6.28 7.29 7.22
CA ALA A 85 -6.18 6.26 6.20
C ALA A 85 -7.39 6.31 5.25
N GLY A 86 -8.60 6.47 5.78
CA GLY A 86 -9.81 6.63 4.98
C GLY A 86 -9.73 7.84 4.03
N LYS A 87 -9.28 9.00 4.51
CA LYS A 87 -9.07 10.19 3.66
C LYS A 87 -8.03 9.94 2.57
N LEU A 88 -6.99 9.17 2.88
CA LEU A 88 -5.98 8.81 1.89
C LEU A 88 -6.58 7.88 0.82
N LEU A 89 -7.36 6.88 1.22
CA LEU A 89 -8.05 5.96 0.33
C LEU A 89 -9.09 6.66 -0.57
N ASP A 90 -9.71 7.75 -0.12
CA ASP A 90 -10.62 8.55 -0.95
C ASP A 90 -9.92 9.15 -2.20
N THR A 91 -8.61 9.30 -2.15
CA THR A 91 -7.81 9.86 -3.25
C THR A 91 -7.18 8.80 -4.15
N ALA A 92 -7.41 7.52 -3.87
CA ALA A 92 -6.76 6.40 -4.54
C ALA A 92 -7.55 5.88 -5.74
N ASP A 93 -6.84 5.42 -6.75
CA ASP A 93 -7.41 4.60 -7.82
C ASP A 93 -7.35 3.12 -7.46
N VAL A 94 -6.31 2.73 -6.71
CA VAL A 94 -6.08 1.34 -6.29
C VAL A 94 -5.69 1.28 -4.83
N VAL A 95 -6.25 0.36 -4.08
CA VAL A 95 -5.73 -0.06 -2.78
C VAL A 95 -5.23 -1.50 -2.86
N VAL A 96 -4.09 -1.77 -2.23
CA VAL A 96 -3.51 -3.12 -2.11
C VAL A 96 -3.35 -3.43 -0.64
N GLU A 97 -3.92 -4.54 -0.18
CA GLU A 97 -3.77 -4.99 1.19
C GLU A 97 -3.53 -6.51 1.26
N ASN A 98 -2.85 -6.96 2.30
CA ASN A 98 -2.65 -8.39 2.58
C ASN A 98 -2.78 -8.68 4.09
N PHE A 99 -3.71 -8.01 4.75
CA PHE A 99 -4.08 -8.30 6.12
C PHE A 99 -4.91 -9.59 6.21
N ARG A 100 -5.13 -10.04 7.43
CA ARG A 100 -6.05 -11.14 7.67
C ARG A 100 -7.46 -10.77 7.22
N PRO A 101 -8.20 -11.68 6.54
CA PRO A 101 -9.57 -11.44 6.14
C PRO A 101 -10.42 -10.86 7.28
N GLY A 102 -11.25 -9.86 6.97
CA GLY A 102 -12.11 -9.17 7.93
C GLY A 102 -11.45 -8.03 8.71
N LEU A 103 -10.12 -7.85 8.67
CA LEU A 103 -9.47 -6.81 9.45
C LEU A 103 -9.75 -5.41 8.91
N MET A 104 -9.72 -5.24 7.60
CA MET A 104 -10.04 -3.97 6.95
C MET A 104 -11.51 -3.56 7.20
N GLU A 105 -12.43 -4.52 7.14
CA GLU A 105 -13.85 -4.32 7.48
C GLU A 105 -14.02 -3.87 8.93
N LYS A 106 -13.32 -4.53 9.87
CA LYS A 106 -13.33 -4.16 11.30
C LYS A 106 -12.83 -2.73 11.53
N TRP A 107 -11.94 -2.23 10.68
CA TRP A 107 -11.44 -0.86 10.75
C TRP A 107 -12.34 0.15 10.02
N GLY A 108 -13.41 -0.29 9.38
CA GLY A 108 -14.27 0.57 8.57
C GLY A 108 -13.64 0.99 7.24
N LEU A 109 -12.61 0.26 6.80
CA LEU A 109 -11.84 0.49 5.58
C LEU A 109 -11.97 -0.65 4.57
N GLY A 110 -12.94 -1.54 4.77
CA GLY A 110 -13.18 -2.67 3.89
C GLY A 110 -13.73 -2.27 2.51
N PRO A 111 -13.80 -3.22 1.55
CA PRO A 111 -14.18 -2.92 0.16
C PRO A 111 -15.55 -2.23 0.05
N GLU A 112 -16.57 -2.71 0.77
CA GLU A 112 -17.93 -2.16 0.68
C GLU A 112 -17.98 -0.72 1.22
N GLN A 113 -17.33 -0.45 2.36
CA GLN A 113 -17.27 0.90 2.93
C GLN A 113 -16.53 1.87 1.99
N MET A 114 -15.41 1.41 1.43
CA MET A 114 -14.60 2.27 0.55
C MET A 114 -15.26 2.48 -0.80
N LYS A 115 -15.98 1.49 -1.35
CA LYS A 115 -16.72 1.61 -2.60
C LYS A 115 -17.87 2.63 -2.52
N GLN A 116 -18.51 2.76 -1.35
CA GLN A 116 -19.52 3.81 -1.11
C GLN A 116 -18.92 5.21 -1.18
N ARG A 117 -17.66 5.38 -0.79
CA ARG A 117 -16.93 6.67 -0.78
C ARG A 117 -16.25 6.97 -2.11
N ASN A 118 -15.75 5.93 -2.77
CA ASN A 118 -15.03 6.01 -4.05
C ASN A 118 -15.43 4.83 -4.93
N SER A 119 -16.44 5.01 -5.76
CA SER A 119 -17.02 3.95 -6.62
C SER A 119 -16.04 3.44 -7.69
N GLY A 120 -15.02 4.24 -8.03
CA GLY A 120 -13.98 3.88 -9.01
C GLY A 120 -12.80 3.11 -8.41
N LEU A 121 -12.76 2.92 -7.09
CA LEU A 121 -11.64 2.28 -6.41
C LEU A 121 -11.52 0.79 -6.77
N VAL A 122 -10.34 0.42 -7.27
CA VAL A 122 -9.94 -0.99 -7.41
C VAL A 122 -9.37 -1.48 -6.09
N TYR A 123 -10.02 -2.46 -5.47
CA TYR A 123 -9.64 -2.99 -4.16
C TYR A 123 -8.98 -4.36 -4.32
N ALA A 124 -7.65 -4.42 -4.28
CA ALA A 124 -6.86 -5.65 -4.41
C ALA A 124 -6.55 -6.25 -3.04
N ARG A 125 -7.04 -7.45 -2.79
CA ARG A 125 -6.86 -8.20 -1.54
C ARG A 125 -6.05 -9.45 -1.79
N ILE A 126 -5.02 -9.65 -0.98
CA ILE A 126 -4.11 -10.79 -1.13
C ILE A 126 -4.13 -11.60 0.15
N SER A 127 -4.55 -12.85 0.06
CA SER A 127 -4.53 -13.80 1.16
C SER A 127 -4.08 -15.18 0.68
N GLY A 128 -3.75 -16.08 1.62
CA GLY A 128 -3.25 -17.41 1.27
C GLY A 128 -4.26 -18.29 0.53
N TYR A 129 -5.55 -18.04 0.71
CA TYR A 129 -6.63 -18.90 0.18
C TYR A 129 -7.75 -18.10 -0.53
N GLY A 130 -7.56 -16.82 -0.74
CA GLY A 130 -8.57 -15.90 -1.27
C GLY A 130 -9.52 -15.36 -0.19
N GLN A 131 -10.42 -14.49 -0.61
CA GLN A 131 -11.43 -13.84 0.25
C GLN A 131 -12.75 -13.73 -0.50
#